data_ba44f0d7917603266db42e726d39fdf6
#
_entry.id   ba44f0d7917603266db42e726d39fdf6
#
_cell.length_a   1.000
_cell.length_b   1.000
_cell.length_c   1.000
_cell.angle_alpha   90.00
_cell.angle_beta   90.00
_cell.angle_gamma   90.00
#
_symmetry.space_group_name_H-M   'P 1'
#
loop_
_entity.id
_entity.type
_entity.pdbx_description
1 polymer ?
#
loop_
_entity_poly.entity_id
_entity_poly.type
_entity_poly.pdbx_seq_one_letter_code
_entity_poly.pdbx_strand_id
1 'polypeptide(L)'
;VSAPVFCWRKGAITVEALPGGKSFLFRFHVDADQIPGDVLSNCVVSAVDEFEAEVKAWGGRRGPTTADRKAISEFCLSRGFTEVYWWRYKNGKEPKQIWLYQKIAY
;
A
#
# COMPACT_ATOMS: atom_id res chain seq x y z
N VAL A 1 -5.49 21.09 -16.06
CA VAL A 1 -4.95 19.93 -15.32
C VAL A 1 -5.88 19.64 -14.16
N SER A 2 -6.49 18.46 -14.15
CA SER A 2 -7.33 18.05 -13.04
C SER A 2 -6.49 17.70 -11.82
N ALA A 3 -6.98 18.04 -10.63
CA ALA A 3 -6.36 17.62 -9.39
C ALA A 3 -6.39 16.09 -9.26
N PRO A 4 -5.38 15.46 -8.61
CA PRO A 4 -5.43 14.04 -8.35
C PRO A 4 -6.67 13.67 -7.55
N VAL A 5 -7.31 12.56 -7.92
CA VAL A 5 -8.47 12.04 -7.21
C VAL A 5 -8.01 10.91 -6.32
N PHE A 6 -8.09 11.12 -5.01
CA PHE A 6 -7.74 10.10 -4.04
C PHE A 6 -8.99 9.37 -3.58
N CYS A 7 -8.95 8.04 -3.59
CA CYS A 7 -10.04 7.24 -3.05
C CYS A 7 -9.94 7.10 -1.53
N TRP A 8 -8.78 7.42 -0.96
CA TRP A 8 -8.54 7.36 0.48
C TRP A 8 -7.34 8.24 0.85
N ARG A 9 -7.38 8.79 2.05
CA ARG A 9 -6.29 9.61 2.58
C ARG A 9 -6.22 9.47 4.10
N LYS A 10 -5.01 9.39 4.64
CA LYS A 10 -4.76 9.46 6.08
C LYS A 10 -3.47 10.24 6.31
N GLY A 11 -3.61 11.48 6.86
CA GLY A 11 -2.46 12.35 7.06
C GLY A 11 -1.71 12.62 5.76
N ALA A 12 -0.42 12.28 5.73
CA ALA A 12 0.44 12.44 4.57
C ALA A 12 0.41 11.25 3.60
N ILE A 13 -0.54 10.35 3.76
CA ILE A 13 -0.66 9.15 2.92
C ILE A 13 -1.90 9.28 2.05
N THR A 14 -1.72 9.14 0.74
CA THR A 14 -2.82 9.16 -0.23
C THR A 14 -2.88 7.85 -0.99
N VAL A 15 -4.09 7.45 -1.37
CA VAL A 15 -4.33 6.25 -2.16
C VAL A 15 -5.16 6.61 -3.38
N GLU A 16 -4.71 6.17 -4.54
CA GLU A 16 -5.39 6.37 -5.81
C GLU A 16 -5.74 5.01 -6.40
N ALA A 17 -7.00 4.82 -6.76
CA ALA A 17 -7.41 3.61 -7.45
C ALA A 17 -6.92 3.64 -8.89
N LEU A 18 -6.23 2.61 -9.31
CA LEU A 18 -5.75 2.48 -10.69
C LEU A 18 -6.86 1.93 -11.60
N PRO A 19 -6.75 2.14 -12.93
CA PRO A 19 -7.73 1.61 -13.86
C PRO A 19 -7.97 0.11 -13.67
N GLY A 20 -9.23 -0.31 -13.68
CA GLY A 20 -9.62 -1.68 -13.44
C GLY A 20 -10.10 -1.97 -12.01
N GLY A 21 -9.81 -1.07 -11.07
CA GLY A 21 -10.30 -1.18 -9.69
C GLY A 21 -9.68 -2.29 -8.83
N LYS A 22 -8.60 -2.92 -9.32
CA LYS A 22 -7.93 -4.03 -8.61
C LYS A 22 -6.57 -3.69 -8.06
N SER A 23 -6.08 -2.51 -8.35
CA SER A 23 -4.78 -2.03 -7.86
C SER A 23 -4.92 -0.63 -7.32
N PHE A 24 -4.13 -0.34 -6.29
CA PHE A 24 -4.18 0.94 -5.57
C PHE A 24 -2.77 1.47 -5.40
N LEU A 25 -2.56 2.72 -5.80
CA LEU A 25 -1.27 3.38 -5.68
C LEU A 25 -1.22 4.18 -4.38
N PHE A 26 -0.31 3.79 -3.50
CA PHE A 26 -0.04 4.50 -2.25
C PHE A 26 1.13 5.46 -2.45
N ARG A 27 0.95 6.70 -2.01
CA ARG A 27 2.03 7.70 -1.95
C ARG A 27 2.16 8.17 -0.51
N PHE A 28 3.38 8.13 -0.01
CA PHE A 28 3.73 8.59 1.34
C PHE A 28 4.43 9.92 1.19
N HIS A 29 3.69 11.02 1.44
CA HIS A 29 4.17 12.38 1.20
C HIS A 29 5.05 12.87 2.36
N VAL A 30 5.87 13.87 2.08
CA VAL A 30 6.72 14.53 3.08
C VAL A 30 5.85 15.29 4.07
N ASP A 31 4.86 16.02 3.55
CA ASP A 31 4.03 16.93 4.33
C ASP A 31 2.56 16.74 4.00
N ALA A 32 1.76 16.53 5.05
CA ALA A 32 0.31 16.36 4.92
C ALA A 32 -0.37 17.63 4.38
N ASP A 33 0.18 18.80 4.64
CA ASP A 33 -0.40 20.10 4.25
C ASP A 33 -0.08 20.49 2.81
N GLN A 34 0.84 19.77 2.17
CA GLN A 34 1.31 20.06 0.81
C GLN A 34 1.00 18.94 -0.18
N ILE A 35 -0.22 18.48 -0.19
CA ILE A 35 -0.66 17.43 -1.12
C ILE A 35 -1.46 18.05 -2.28
N PRO A 36 -1.09 17.74 -3.54
CA PRO A 36 0.06 16.95 -3.97
C PRO A 36 1.38 17.68 -3.76
N GLY A 37 2.36 16.98 -3.24
CA GLY A 37 3.70 17.52 -2.95
C GLY A 37 4.74 16.43 -3.02
N ASP A 38 5.90 16.69 -2.43
CA ASP A 38 7.00 15.72 -2.43
C ASP A 38 6.58 14.37 -1.86
N VAL A 39 6.97 13.31 -2.55
CA VAL A 39 6.71 11.93 -2.16
C VAL A 39 7.98 11.29 -1.65
N LEU A 40 7.94 10.79 -0.39
CA LEU A 40 9.07 10.06 0.20
C LEU A 40 9.19 8.66 -0.39
N SER A 41 8.07 8.00 -0.56
CA SER A 41 8.02 6.64 -1.08
C SER A 41 6.63 6.33 -1.61
N ASN A 42 6.54 5.24 -2.34
CA ASN A 42 5.29 4.76 -2.91
C ASN A 42 5.28 3.24 -2.99
N CYS A 43 4.11 2.68 -3.13
CA CYS A 43 3.94 1.26 -3.44
C CYS A 43 2.61 1.03 -4.14
N VAL A 44 2.43 -0.16 -4.64
CA VAL A 44 1.17 -0.59 -5.25
C VAL A 44 0.63 -1.76 -4.45
N VAL A 45 -0.64 -1.71 -4.12
CA VAL A 45 -1.36 -2.85 -3.54
C VAL A 45 -2.29 -3.39 -4.61
N SER A 46 -2.12 -4.65 -4.97
CA SER A 46 -2.91 -5.29 -6.02
C SER A 46 -3.73 -6.45 -5.45
N ALA A 47 -4.98 -6.53 -5.83
CA ALA A 47 -5.82 -7.66 -5.47
C ALA A 47 -5.33 -8.92 -6.17
N VAL A 48 -5.13 -9.98 -5.41
CA VAL A 48 -4.84 -11.33 -5.92
C VAL A 48 -6.16 -12.06 -6.14
N ASP A 49 -7.09 -11.90 -5.20
CA ASP A 49 -8.46 -12.37 -5.31
C ASP A 49 -9.38 -11.46 -4.48
N GLU A 50 -10.58 -11.89 -4.14
CA GLU A 50 -11.56 -11.10 -3.38
C GLU A 50 -11.09 -10.73 -1.98
N PHE A 51 -10.23 -11.55 -1.38
CA PHE A 51 -9.84 -11.42 0.03
C PHE A 51 -8.37 -11.20 0.24
N GLU A 52 -7.54 -11.42 -0.78
CA GLU A 52 -6.08 -11.38 -0.68
C GLU A 52 -5.51 -10.27 -1.54
N ALA A 53 -4.56 -9.53 -0.98
CA ALA A 53 -3.86 -8.48 -1.70
C ALA A 53 -2.34 -8.57 -1.48
N GLU A 54 -1.60 -8.13 -2.46
CA GLU A 54 -0.14 -8.13 -2.47
C GLU A 54 0.38 -6.70 -2.55
N VAL A 55 1.29 -6.34 -1.64
CA VAL A 55 2.02 -5.08 -1.69
C VAL A 55 3.26 -5.28 -2.54
N LYS A 56 3.44 -4.44 -3.55
CA LYS A 56 4.55 -4.57 -4.48
C LYS A 56 5.05 -3.21 -4.97
N ALA A 57 6.13 -3.24 -5.73
CA ALA A 57 6.70 -2.05 -6.37
C ALA A 57 7.04 -0.94 -5.36
N TRP A 58 7.55 -1.32 -4.16
CA TRP A 58 8.00 -0.33 -3.20
C TRP A 58 9.16 0.46 -3.81
N GLY A 59 9.00 1.78 -3.84
CA GLY A 59 10.00 2.68 -4.37
C GLY A 59 10.11 3.94 -3.52
N GLY A 60 11.17 4.73 -3.79
CA GLY A 60 11.36 6.00 -3.11
C GLY A 60 12.56 6.03 -2.18
N ARG A 61 12.60 7.04 -1.31
CA ARG A 61 13.77 7.37 -0.49
C ARG A 61 13.88 6.61 0.81
N ARG A 62 12.82 5.91 1.22
CA ARG A 62 12.83 5.12 2.46
C ARG A 62 11.98 3.86 2.32
N GLY A 63 12.30 2.87 3.15
CA GLY A 63 11.49 1.67 3.28
C GLY A 63 10.21 1.90 4.09
N PRO A 64 9.34 0.89 4.18
CA PRO A 64 8.10 1.00 4.93
C PRO A 64 8.35 1.15 6.43
N THR A 65 7.67 2.12 7.04
CA THR A 65 7.64 2.29 8.49
C THR A 65 6.47 1.52 9.09
N THR A 66 6.44 1.41 10.42
CA THR A 66 5.30 0.82 11.13
C THR A 66 4.01 1.59 10.83
N ALA A 67 4.08 2.91 10.77
CA ALA A 67 2.92 3.76 10.43
C ALA A 67 2.43 3.49 9.00
N ASP A 68 3.34 3.31 8.05
CA ASP A 68 2.98 2.99 6.66
C ASP A 68 2.26 1.64 6.59
N ARG A 69 2.79 0.64 7.27
CA ARG A 69 2.17 -0.70 7.32
C ARG A 69 0.77 -0.66 7.92
N LYS A 70 0.61 0.10 8.99
CA LYS A 70 -0.68 0.28 9.64
C LYS A 70 -1.70 0.94 8.71
N ALA A 71 -1.29 1.97 7.98
CA ALA A 71 -2.16 2.65 7.01
C ALA A 71 -2.56 1.74 5.87
N ILE A 72 -1.62 0.96 5.32
CA ILE A 72 -1.92 -0.03 4.28
C ILE A 72 -2.94 -1.04 4.80
N SER A 73 -2.75 -1.55 6.01
CA SER A 73 -3.66 -2.51 6.63
C SER A 73 -5.06 -1.93 6.83
N GLU A 74 -5.16 -0.70 7.33
CA GLU A 74 -6.45 -0.03 7.53
C GLU A 74 -7.21 0.13 6.21
N PHE A 75 -6.51 0.59 5.17
CA PHE A 75 -7.12 0.74 3.83
C PHE A 75 -7.60 -0.61 3.30
N CYS A 76 -6.73 -1.62 3.34
CA CYS A 76 -7.05 -2.94 2.80
C CYS A 76 -8.22 -3.58 3.54
N LEU A 77 -8.27 -3.47 4.87
CA LEU A 77 -9.40 -3.97 5.65
C LEU A 77 -10.70 -3.26 5.27
N SER A 78 -10.65 -1.94 5.02
CA SER A 78 -11.82 -1.18 4.60
C SER A 78 -12.34 -1.62 3.23
N ARG A 79 -11.49 -2.23 2.41
CA ARG A 79 -11.83 -2.74 1.08
C ARG A 79 -12.20 -4.23 1.09
N GLY A 80 -12.20 -4.88 2.25
CA GLY A 80 -12.57 -6.27 2.38
C GLY A 80 -11.44 -7.28 2.23
N PHE A 81 -10.18 -6.79 2.11
CA PHE A 81 -9.04 -7.70 2.06
C PHE A 81 -8.73 -8.19 3.48
N THR A 82 -8.73 -9.50 3.66
CA THR A 82 -8.48 -10.12 4.96
C THR A 82 -7.05 -10.67 5.07
N GLU A 83 -6.34 -10.72 3.95
CA GLU A 83 -4.96 -11.20 3.88
C GLU A 83 -4.15 -10.25 3.02
N VAL A 84 -3.07 -9.69 3.57
CA VAL A 84 -2.20 -8.75 2.87
C VAL A 84 -0.75 -9.10 3.17
N TYR A 85 0.05 -9.19 2.13
CA TYR A 85 1.44 -9.60 2.24
C TYR A 85 2.33 -8.90 1.21
N TRP A 86 3.66 -9.03 1.41
CA TRP A 86 4.65 -8.71 0.38
C TRP A 86 5.70 -9.80 0.33
N TRP A 87 6.49 -9.78 -0.75
CA TRP A 87 7.64 -10.67 -0.90
C TRP A 87 8.93 -9.94 -0.54
N ARG A 88 9.73 -10.54 0.32
CA ARG A 88 11.04 -10.01 0.68
C ARG A 88 12.13 -10.81 -0.03
N TYR A 89 12.97 -10.11 -0.79
CA TYR A 89 14.04 -10.69 -1.56
C TYR A 89 15.37 -10.34 -0.90
N LYS A 90 16.20 -11.37 -0.65
CA LYS A 90 17.58 -11.20 -0.17
C LYS A 90 18.51 -11.95 -1.12
N ASN A 91 19.68 -11.36 -1.40
CA ASN A 91 20.69 -11.98 -2.27
C ASN A 91 21.04 -13.40 -1.82
N GLY A 92 20.99 -14.34 -2.76
CA GLY A 92 21.36 -15.74 -2.51
C GLY A 92 20.37 -16.56 -1.69
N LYS A 93 19.17 -16.01 -1.42
CA LYS A 93 18.11 -16.71 -0.68
C LYS A 93 16.81 -16.71 -1.44
N GLU A 94 15.97 -17.71 -1.19
CA GLU A 94 14.63 -17.75 -1.74
C GLU A 94 13.80 -16.57 -1.21
N PRO A 95 12.88 -16.01 -2.03
CA PRO A 95 11.96 -14.99 -1.59
C PRO A 95 11.13 -15.46 -0.41
N LYS A 96 10.95 -14.60 0.58
CA LYS A 96 10.14 -14.88 1.76
C LYS A 96 8.88 -14.05 1.74
N GLN A 97 7.73 -14.70 1.93
CA GLN A 97 6.45 -14.04 2.06
C GLN A 97 6.30 -13.47 3.47
N ILE A 98 6.04 -12.17 3.54
CA ILE A 98 5.85 -11.47 4.81
C ILE A 98 4.40 -10.97 4.87
N TRP A 99 3.66 -11.39 5.88
CA TRP A 99 2.28 -10.97 6.07
C TRP A 99 2.20 -9.67 6.84
N LEU A 100 1.46 -8.68 6.32
CA LEU A 100 1.08 -7.50 7.09
C LEU A 100 0.04 -7.91 8.14
N TYR A 101 -0.95 -8.67 7.68
CA TYR A 101 -1.90 -9.33 8.56
C TYR A 101 -2.53 -10.49 7.80
N GLN A 102 -3.03 -11.44 8.58
CA GLN A 102 -3.79 -12.56 8.06
C GLN A 102 -4.94 -12.81 9.04
N LYS A 103 -6.15 -12.55 8.58
CA LYS A 103 -7.33 -12.78 9.41
C LYS A 103 -7.74 -14.23 9.28
N ILE A 104 -7.70 -14.95 10.41
CA ILE A 104 -8.18 -16.31 10.45
C ILE A 104 -9.71 -16.28 10.46
N ALA A 105 -10.34 -16.92 9.46
CA ALA A 105 -11.78 -17.08 9.40
C ALA A 105 -12.16 -18.32 10.23
N TYR A 106 -13.08 -18.16 11.12
CA TYR A 106 -13.65 -19.26 11.91
C TYR A 106 -14.99 -19.65 11.32
#